data_caf8a245c635b9bc504490d37e2feaa5
#
_entry.id   caf8a245c635b9bc504490d37e2feaa5
#
_cell.length_a   1.000
_cell.length_b   1.000
_cell.length_c   1.000
_cell.angle_alpha   90.00
_cell.angle_beta   90.00
_cell.angle_gamma   90.00
#
_symmetry.space_group_name_H-M   'P 1'
#
loop_
_entity.id
_entity.type
_entity.pdbx_description
1 polymer ?
#
loop_
_entity_poly.entity_id
_entity_poly.type
_entity_poly.pdbx_seq_one_letter_code
_entity_poly.pdbx_strand_id
1 'polypeptide(L)'
;MNRLPLPADWLVPDWPAPPGVRAVCTTRSCPAGDAPSAAPWGGFNLADHVGDAPQAVASHRAALAACTGARPVFLKQMHGCHVAELDAYAPDGQPADAAVTASSGVACTVMVADCLPVLLARADGAAVAAAHAGWRGLAGGVIEAAAQAVRRLGPHPPASAASATSAVEVVAWLGPCIGPDAFEIGPEVRAAFTAARPEAAACFTPRPGGKWLAHLPALARQRLAALGIPAWGNDGSPVWCTFSQPQLFHSYRARPVTGRMAACIWLQAGHP
;
A
#
# COMPACT_ATOMS: atom_id res chain seq x y z
N MET A 1 22.46 -6.15 -13.80
CA MET A 1 22.90 -5.67 -12.48
C MET A 1 22.52 -6.72 -11.45
N ASN A 2 23.45 -7.11 -10.56
CA ASN A 2 23.11 -8.02 -9.47
C ASN A 2 22.15 -7.30 -8.51
N ARG A 3 20.99 -7.92 -8.23
CA ARG A 3 20.07 -7.42 -7.21
C ARG A 3 20.69 -7.52 -5.83
N LEU A 4 20.49 -6.51 -4.99
CA LEU A 4 20.79 -6.63 -3.57
C LEU A 4 19.77 -7.60 -2.92
N PRO A 5 20.18 -8.41 -1.94
CA PRO A 5 19.24 -9.22 -1.18
C PRO A 5 18.27 -8.33 -0.40
N LEU A 6 17.01 -8.77 -0.31
CA LEU A 6 16.03 -8.11 0.57
C LEU A 6 16.46 -8.32 2.03
N PRO A 7 16.33 -7.32 2.91
CA PRO A 7 16.38 -7.52 4.36
C PRO A 7 15.41 -8.62 4.79
N ALA A 8 15.83 -9.46 5.74
CA ALA A 8 15.06 -10.65 6.14
C ALA A 8 13.70 -10.33 6.78
N ASP A 9 13.54 -9.13 7.30
CA ASP A 9 12.31 -8.64 7.94
C ASP A 9 11.43 -7.77 7.02
N TRP A 10 11.85 -7.54 5.75
CA TRP A 10 10.95 -6.97 4.76
C TRP A 10 9.87 -7.98 4.41
N LEU A 11 8.63 -7.52 4.33
CA LEU A 11 7.48 -8.38 4.11
C LEU A 11 7.29 -8.64 2.62
N VAL A 12 7.52 -9.87 2.20
CA VAL A 12 7.14 -10.35 0.88
C VAL A 12 5.73 -10.94 0.99
N PRO A 13 4.72 -10.41 0.26
CA PRO A 13 3.37 -10.92 0.32
C PRO A 13 3.26 -12.42 0.03
N ASP A 14 2.67 -13.16 0.95
CA ASP A 14 2.22 -14.54 0.72
C ASP A 14 0.75 -14.49 0.27
N TRP A 15 0.54 -14.54 -1.02
CA TRP A 15 -0.74 -14.41 -1.69
C TRP A 15 -0.69 -15.03 -3.11
N PRO A 16 -1.82 -15.41 -3.73
CA PRO A 16 -1.81 -16.05 -5.05
C PRO A 16 -1.60 -15.02 -6.17
N ALA A 17 -0.48 -14.29 -6.12
CA ALA A 17 -0.11 -13.40 -7.21
C ALA A 17 0.26 -14.23 -8.46
N PRO A 18 -0.12 -13.76 -9.66
CA PRO A 18 0.23 -14.43 -10.89
C PRO A 18 1.75 -14.41 -11.13
N PRO A 19 2.28 -15.36 -11.92
CA PRO A 19 3.68 -15.37 -12.32
C PRO A 19 4.10 -14.00 -12.89
N GLY A 20 5.30 -13.52 -12.54
CA GLY A 20 5.79 -12.21 -13.00
C GLY A 20 5.38 -11.03 -12.12
N VAL A 21 4.35 -11.12 -11.32
CA VAL A 21 4.04 -10.10 -10.31
C VAL A 21 4.97 -10.25 -9.11
N ARG A 22 5.57 -9.14 -8.68
CA ARG A 22 6.43 -9.05 -7.50
C ARG A 22 5.95 -7.93 -6.59
N ALA A 23 6.06 -8.15 -5.29
CA ALA A 23 5.68 -7.15 -4.30
C ALA A 23 6.55 -7.26 -3.05
N VAL A 24 6.69 -6.14 -2.34
CA VAL A 24 7.39 -6.07 -1.06
C VAL A 24 6.85 -4.89 -0.24
N CYS A 25 6.80 -5.05 1.07
CA CYS A 25 6.64 -3.94 1.99
C CYS A 25 7.90 -3.82 2.85
N THR A 26 8.52 -2.65 2.85
CA THR A 26 9.72 -2.40 3.65
C THR A 26 9.38 -2.29 5.13
N THR A 27 10.37 -2.55 5.97
CA THR A 27 10.36 -2.21 7.39
C THR A 27 11.29 -1.03 7.66
N ARG A 28 11.70 -0.85 8.91
CA ARG A 28 12.74 0.12 9.30
C ARG A 28 14.16 -0.36 9.03
N SER A 29 14.34 -1.62 8.66
CA SER A 29 15.66 -2.20 8.40
C SER A 29 16.19 -1.77 7.05
N CYS A 30 17.41 -1.25 7.07
CA CYS A 30 18.15 -0.89 5.87
C CYS A 30 18.70 -2.14 5.17
N PRO A 31 18.75 -2.15 3.83
CA PRO A 31 19.54 -3.13 3.08
C PRO A 31 21.01 -3.12 3.48
N ALA A 32 21.71 -4.24 3.24
CA ALA A 32 23.13 -4.35 3.52
C ALA A 32 23.93 -3.27 2.78
N GLY A 33 24.78 -2.55 3.52
CA GLY A 33 25.63 -1.47 2.99
C GLY A 33 24.97 -0.08 2.99
N ASP A 34 23.69 0.03 3.34
CA ASP A 34 23.02 1.31 3.50
C ASP A 34 22.96 1.74 4.99
N ALA A 35 23.17 3.02 5.25
CA ALA A 35 23.18 3.56 6.60
C ALA A 35 21.78 4.01 7.02
N PRO A 36 21.35 3.76 8.28
CA PRO A 36 20.06 4.23 8.75
C PRO A 36 20.00 5.75 8.83
N SER A 37 18.84 6.34 8.59
CA SER A 37 18.58 7.74 8.92
C SER A 37 18.83 8.00 10.42
N ALA A 38 19.29 9.21 10.73
CA ALA A 38 19.45 9.65 12.11
C ALA A 38 18.09 9.76 12.84
N ALA A 39 18.11 9.77 14.17
CA ALA A 39 16.91 10.09 14.94
C ALA A 39 16.42 11.52 14.60
N PRO A 40 15.09 11.75 14.56
CA PRO A 40 13.97 10.87 14.97
C PRO A 40 13.48 9.91 13.90
N TRP A 41 13.96 10.02 12.65
CA TRP A 41 13.50 9.16 11.54
C TRP A 41 13.99 7.71 11.64
N GLY A 42 15.14 7.47 12.21
CA GLY A 42 15.80 6.21 12.56
C GLY A 42 15.40 4.97 11.76
N GLY A 43 16.31 4.47 10.93
CA GLY A 43 16.07 3.33 10.04
C GLY A 43 15.85 3.72 8.58
N PHE A 44 15.18 2.87 7.84
CA PHE A 44 14.98 3.00 6.39
C PHE A 44 13.79 3.93 6.09
N ASN A 45 14.06 5.23 6.02
CA ASN A 45 13.05 6.23 5.67
C ASN A 45 13.06 6.53 4.17
N LEU A 46 11.89 6.46 3.53
CA LEU A 46 11.72 6.69 2.09
C LEU A 46 11.03 8.01 1.74
N ALA A 47 10.56 8.75 2.78
CA ALA A 47 9.84 10.01 2.58
C ALA A 47 10.77 11.23 2.59
N ASP A 48 10.65 12.07 1.58
CA ASP A 48 11.40 13.32 1.40
C ASP A 48 10.72 14.55 2.01
N HIS A 49 9.48 14.39 2.50
CA HIS A 49 8.65 15.47 3.05
C HIS A 49 8.52 15.44 4.58
N VAL A 50 9.30 14.61 5.27
CA VAL A 50 9.24 14.46 6.74
C VAL A 50 10.37 15.18 7.47
N GLY A 51 11.24 15.90 6.74
CA GLY A 51 12.33 16.69 7.30
C GLY A 51 13.63 15.92 7.54
N ASP A 52 13.76 14.71 7.04
CA ASP A 52 15.01 13.92 7.07
C ASP A 52 16.06 14.49 6.09
N ALA A 53 17.31 14.09 6.25
CA ALA A 53 18.40 14.50 5.38
C ALA A 53 18.13 14.00 3.93
N PRO A 54 18.09 14.91 2.93
CA PRO A 54 17.76 14.52 1.54
C PRO A 54 18.70 13.45 0.97
N GLN A 55 19.99 13.48 1.37
CA GLN A 55 20.99 12.49 0.93
C GLN A 55 20.69 11.08 1.48
N ALA A 56 20.24 10.98 2.74
CA ALA A 56 19.85 9.70 3.34
C ALA A 56 18.63 9.12 2.61
N VAL A 57 17.61 9.94 2.37
CA VAL A 57 16.40 9.52 1.64
C VAL A 57 16.75 9.10 0.20
N ALA A 58 17.62 9.83 -0.48
CA ALA A 58 18.06 9.47 -1.84
C ALA A 58 18.80 8.13 -1.86
N SER A 59 19.70 7.87 -0.87
CA SER A 59 20.39 6.58 -0.73
C SER A 59 19.38 5.45 -0.51
N HIS A 60 18.43 5.62 0.42
CA HIS A 60 17.40 4.63 0.70
C HIS A 60 16.52 4.32 -0.53
N ARG A 61 16.11 5.34 -1.29
CA ARG A 61 15.35 5.14 -2.54
C ARG A 61 16.17 4.38 -3.59
N ALA A 62 17.46 4.68 -3.71
CA ALA A 62 18.37 3.95 -4.58
C ALA A 62 18.56 2.49 -4.12
N ALA A 63 18.72 2.25 -2.81
CA ALA A 63 18.81 0.90 -2.23
C ALA A 63 17.53 0.10 -2.46
N LEU A 64 16.34 0.70 -2.30
CA LEU A 64 15.07 0.07 -2.62
C LEU A 64 15.00 -0.36 -4.09
N ALA A 65 15.41 0.51 -5.02
CA ALA A 65 15.47 0.19 -6.44
C ALA A 65 16.44 -0.97 -6.74
N ALA A 66 17.60 -0.98 -6.08
CA ALA A 66 18.59 -2.06 -6.23
C ALA A 66 18.08 -3.40 -5.69
N CYS A 67 17.35 -3.40 -4.57
CA CYS A 67 16.73 -4.59 -3.98
C CYS A 67 15.61 -5.15 -4.84
N THR A 68 14.72 -4.29 -5.33
CA THR A 68 13.55 -4.71 -6.13
C THR A 68 13.93 -5.05 -7.58
N GLY A 69 14.97 -4.41 -8.10
CA GLY A 69 15.33 -4.46 -9.53
C GLY A 69 14.26 -3.82 -10.42
N ALA A 70 13.42 -2.95 -9.84
CA ALA A 70 12.44 -2.13 -10.52
C ALA A 70 12.63 -0.67 -10.12
N ARG A 71 12.11 0.26 -10.90
CA ARG A 71 12.11 1.69 -10.59
C ARG A 71 10.89 2.05 -9.73
N PRO A 72 11.04 2.29 -8.42
CA PRO A 72 9.94 2.77 -7.60
C PRO A 72 9.52 4.18 -8.06
N VAL A 73 8.22 4.42 -8.18
CA VAL A 73 7.67 5.76 -8.45
C VAL A 73 6.93 6.23 -7.20
N PHE A 74 7.41 7.31 -6.60
CA PHE A 74 6.88 7.87 -5.37
C PHE A 74 5.85 8.96 -5.66
N LEU A 75 4.66 8.83 -5.06
CA LEU A 75 3.55 9.78 -5.24
C LEU A 75 3.62 10.90 -4.20
N LYS A 76 3.06 12.06 -4.52
CA LYS A 76 2.64 13.06 -3.54
C LYS A 76 1.27 12.69 -3.00
N GLN A 77 1.26 11.90 -1.92
CA GLN A 77 0.04 11.37 -1.31
C GLN A 77 -0.73 12.47 -0.59
N MET A 78 -2.03 12.60 -0.90
CA MET A 78 -2.92 13.67 -0.44
C MET A 78 -4.05 13.17 0.45
N HIS A 79 -4.08 11.87 0.77
CA HIS A 79 -5.18 11.16 1.44
C HIS A 79 -6.50 11.20 0.66
N GLY A 80 -6.42 11.29 -0.68
CA GLY A 80 -7.53 11.30 -1.62
C GLY A 80 -7.76 9.93 -2.26
N CYS A 81 -8.38 9.95 -3.47
CA CYS A 81 -8.72 8.75 -4.24
C CYS A 81 -8.19 8.79 -5.68
N HIS A 82 -7.34 9.77 -6.01
CA HIS A 82 -6.78 9.86 -7.35
C HIS A 82 -5.81 8.71 -7.60
N VAL A 83 -5.84 8.15 -8.82
CA VAL A 83 -4.98 7.06 -9.27
C VAL A 83 -4.10 7.57 -10.40
N ALA A 84 -2.77 7.51 -10.22
CA ALA A 84 -1.81 7.80 -11.27
C ALA A 84 -1.55 6.55 -12.11
N GLU A 85 -1.62 6.68 -13.43
CA GLU A 85 -1.19 5.64 -14.36
C GLU A 85 0.29 5.85 -14.67
N LEU A 86 1.11 4.81 -14.41
CA LEU A 86 2.55 4.89 -14.51
C LEU A 86 3.07 4.11 -15.71
N ASP A 87 3.95 4.75 -16.46
CA ASP A 87 4.78 4.14 -17.49
C ASP A 87 6.27 4.20 -17.12
N ALA A 88 7.13 3.78 -18.05
CA ALA A 88 8.58 3.79 -17.86
C ALA A 88 9.16 5.19 -17.57
N TYR A 89 8.46 6.26 -17.93
CA TYR A 89 8.89 7.66 -17.84
C TYR A 89 8.14 8.47 -16.78
N ALA A 90 7.16 7.86 -16.11
CA ALA A 90 6.34 8.53 -15.11
C ALA A 90 7.22 9.21 -14.04
N PRO A 91 7.08 10.53 -13.79
CA PRO A 91 7.88 11.22 -12.78
C PRO A 91 7.42 10.92 -11.37
N ASP A 92 8.32 11.11 -10.41
CA ASP A 92 7.96 11.16 -8.99
C ASP A 92 7.14 12.42 -8.67
N GLY A 93 6.44 12.38 -7.52
CA GLY A 93 5.73 13.54 -6.98
C GLY A 93 4.38 13.84 -7.63
N GLN A 94 3.83 12.96 -8.45
CA GLN A 94 2.47 13.10 -8.98
C GLN A 94 1.45 13.12 -7.83
N PRO A 95 0.50 14.08 -7.77
CA PRO A 95 -0.54 14.13 -6.76
C PRO A 95 -1.52 12.97 -6.93
N ALA A 96 -1.37 11.91 -6.14
CA ALA A 96 -2.24 10.74 -6.16
C ALA A 96 -2.06 9.92 -4.88
N ASP A 97 -3.06 9.09 -4.55
CA ASP A 97 -3.01 8.15 -3.43
C ASP A 97 -3.08 6.68 -3.88
N ALA A 98 -3.14 6.46 -5.17
CA ALA A 98 -2.92 5.14 -5.76
C ALA A 98 -2.13 5.29 -7.06
N ALA A 99 -1.46 4.21 -7.45
CA ALA A 99 -0.80 4.09 -8.74
C ALA A 99 -1.16 2.76 -9.39
N VAL A 100 -1.20 2.75 -10.72
CA VAL A 100 -1.44 1.55 -11.53
C VAL A 100 -0.45 1.50 -12.68
N THR A 101 -0.01 0.30 -13.06
CA THR A 101 0.88 0.13 -14.22
C THR A 101 0.66 -1.21 -14.91
N ALA A 102 0.85 -1.24 -16.24
CA ALA A 102 1.07 -2.42 -17.06
C ALA A 102 2.51 -2.48 -17.59
N SER A 103 3.37 -1.51 -17.21
CA SER A 103 4.76 -1.44 -17.66
C SER A 103 5.66 -2.26 -16.76
N SER A 104 6.42 -3.21 -17.35
CA SER A 104 7.41 -3.98 -16.62
C SER A 104 8.55 -3.12 -16.09
N GLY A 105 9.09 -3.46 -14.92
CA GLY A 105 10.20 -2.76 -14.30
C GLY A 105 9.85 -1.42 -13.64
N VAL A 106 8.58 -1.03 -13.63
CA VAL A 106 8.06 0.13 -12.88
C VAL A 106 7.31 -0.37 -11.66
N ALA A 107 7.64 0.14 -10.48
CA ALA A 107 6.97 -0.24 -9.24
C ALA A 107 5.99 0.84 -8.78
N CYS A 108 4.71 0.50 -8.73
CA CYS A 108 3.71 1.28 -8.01
C CYS A 108 4.09 1.28 -6.53
N THR A 109 4.35 2.46 -5.97
CA THR A 109 4.89 2.62 -4.62
C THR A 109 4.03 3.57 -3.80
N VAL A 110 3.58 3.11 -2.64
CA VAL A 110 2.91 3.95 -1.65
C VAL A 110 3.69 3.95 -0.33
N MET A 111 3.76 5.11 0.31
CA MET A 111 4.48 5.29 1.57
C MET A 111 3.49 5.33 2.73
N VAL A 112 3.85 4.66 3.83
CA VAL A 112 3.00 4.54 5.01
C VAL A 112 3.76 4.69 6.32
N ALA A 113 3.07 5.24 7.31
CA ALA A 113 3.34 5.14 8.74
C ALA A 113 1.97 5.27 9.40
N ASP A 114 1.33 4.13 9.66
CA ASP A 114 -0.03 3.89 10.17
C ASP A 114 -1.14 3.71 9.13
N CYS A 115 -1.14 4.43 7.99
CA CYS A 115 -2.12 4.20 6.94
C CYS A 115 -1.97 2.80 6.33
N LEU A 116 -3.07 2.21 5.87
CA LEU A 116 -3.07 0.87 5.27
C LEU A 116 -2.58 0.91 3.82
N PRO A 117 -1.49 0.21 3.44
CA PRO A 117 -1.16 -0.01 2.05
C PRO A 117 -1.95 -1.20 1.50
N VAL A 118 -2.50 -1.05 0.30
CA VAL A 118 -3.24 -2.11 -0.41
C VAL A 118 -2.57 -2.33 -1.75
N LEU A 119 -2.11 -3.55 -2.00
CA LEU A 119 -1.55 -3.97 -3.28
C LEU A 119 -2.58 -4.79 -4.04
N LEU A 120 -2.70 -4.55 -5.34
CA LEU A 120 -3.67 -5.19 -6.22
C LEU A 120 -2.95 -5.73 -7.46
N ALA A 121 -3.34 -6.93 -7.89
CA ALA A 121 -2.87 -7.51 -9.15
C ALA A 121 -4.02 -8.11 -9.93
N ARG A 122 -4.03 -7.91 -11.26
CA ARG A 122 -4.89 -8.70 -12.15
C ARG A 122 -4.45 -10.16 -12.10
N ALA A 123 -5.39 -11.08 -12.08
CA ALA A 123 -5.11 -12.52 -12.01
C ALA A 123 -4.36 -13.05 -13.26
N ASP A 124 -4.46 -12.35 -14.39
CA ASP A 124 -3.71 -12.64 -15.60
C ASP A 124 -2.29 -12.05 -15.63
N GLY A 125 -1.90 -11.29 -14.60
CA GLY A 125 -0.59 -10.64 -14.51
C GLY A 125 -0.42 -9.41 -15.41
N ALA A 126 -1.46 -8.92 -16.07
CA ALA A 126 -1.34 -7.85 -17.05
C ALA A 126 -1.18 -6.45 -16.44
N ALA A 127 -1.62 -6.23 -15.21
CA ALA A 127 -1.51 -4.95 -14.53
C ALA A 127 -1.45 -5.12 -13.01
N VAL A 128 -0.83 -4.14 -12.34
CA VAL A 128 -0.70 -4.08 -10.88
C VAL A 128 -1.00 -2.67 -10.38
N ALA A 129 -1.45 -2.55 -9.13
CA ALA A 129 -1.68 -1.26 -8.48
C ALA A 129 -1.27 -1.28 -7.01
N ALA A 130 -0.90 -0.11 -6.49
CA ALA A 130 -0.73 0.14 -5.07
C ALA A 130 -1.61 1.30 -4.63
N ALA A 131 -2.30 1.18 -3.49
CA ALA A 131 -3.15 2.23 -2.95
C ALA A 131 -2.78 2.56 -1.50
N HIS A 132 -2.68 3.84 -1.20
CA HIS A 132 -2.52 4.41 0.14
C HIS A 132 -3.90 4.61 0.76
N ALA A 133 -4.35 3.65 1.54
CA ALA A 133 -5.66 3.66 2.18
C ALA A 133 -5.57 4.22 3.62
N GLY A 134 -5.19 5.49 3.77
CA GLY A 134 -5.48 6.25 4.97
C GLY A 134 -7.00 6.39 5.15
N TRP A 135 -7.51 6.63 6.36
CA TRP A 135 -8.94 6.59 6.62
C TRP A 135 -9.77 7.48 5.69
N ARG A 136 -9.25 8.65 5.28
CA ARG A 136 -9.95 9.56 4.34
C ARG A 136 -10.06 8.96 2.95
N GLY A 137 -8.93 8.49 2.40
CA GLY A 137 -8.90 7.82 1.09
C GLY A 137 -9.72 6.52 1.10
N LEU A 138 -9.62 5.74 2.18
CA LEU A 138 -10.40 4.52 2.35
C LEU A 138 -11.90 4.82 2.39
N ALA A 139 -12.34 5.80 3.17
CA ALA A 139 -13.75 6.21 3.21
C ALA A 139 -14.20 6.77 1.86
N GLY A 140 -13.35 7.52 1.17
CA GLY A 140 -13.63 8.14 -0.13
C GLY A 140 -13.62 7.18 -1.33
N GLY A 141 -13.09 5.96 -1.20
CA GLY A 141 -13.12 4.95 -2.28
C GLY A 141 -11.80 4.75 -3.02
N VAL A 142 -10.66 4.98 -2.40
CA VAL A 142 -9.34 4.77 -3.05
C VAL A 142 -9.13 3.31 -3.49
N ILE A 143 -9.67 2.34 -2.76
CA ILE A 143 -9.61 0.91 -3.13
C ILE A 143 -10.44 0.66 -4.39
N GLU A 144 -11.64 1.19 -4.44
CA GLU A 144 -12.54 1.08 -5.59
C GLU A 144 -11.92 1.73 -6.84
N ALA A 145 -11.32 2.91 -6.68
CA ALA A 145 -10.64 3.60 -7.78
C ALA A 145 -9.43 2.81 -8.30
N ALA A 146 -8.59 2.28 -7.40
CA ALA A 146 -7.44 1.46 -7.77
C ALA A 146 -7.88 0.13 -8.42
N ALA A 147 -8.91 -0.53 -7.89
CA ALA A 147 -9.46 -1.76 -8.47
C ALA A 147 -10.04 -1.53 -9.86
N GLN A 148 -10.75 -0.42 -10.08
CA GLN A 148 -11.24 -0.05 -11.40
C GLN A 148 -10.09 0.23 -12.38
N ALA A 149 -9.06 0.95 -11.93
CA ALA A 149 -7.91 1.29 -12.77
C ALA A 149 -7.14 0.02 -13.19
N VAL A 150 -6.86 -0.90 -12.26
CA VAL A 150 -6.14 -2.14 -12.56
C VAL A 150 -6.95 -3.07 -13.47
N ARG A 151 -8.29 -3.11 -13.33
CA ARG A 151 -9.16 -3.86 -14.24
C ARG A 151 -9.17 -3.32 -15.66
N ARG A 152 -9.13 -1.98 -15.79
CA ARG A 152 -9.16 -1.29 -17.09
C ARG A 152 -7.84 -1.40 -17.84
N LEU A 153 -6.70 -1.45 -17.12
CA LEU A 153 -5.39 -1.44 -17.73
C LEU A 153 -4.96 -2.85 -18.20
N GLY A 154 -4.37 -2.92 -19.38
CA GLY A 154 -3.91 -4.15 -20.02
C GLY A 154 -4.90 -4.71 -21.06
N PRO A 155 -4.54 -5.80 -21.76
CA PRO A 155 -5.36 -6.38 -22.80
C PRO A 155 -6.71 -6.85 -22.25
N HIS A 156 -7.76 -6.64 -23.03
CA HIS A 156 -9.09 -7.16 -22.73
C HIS A 156 -9.34 -8.42 -23.57
N PRO A 157 -9.99 -9.45 -23.03
CA PRO A 157 -10.41 -10.58 -23.85
C PRO A 157 -11.29 -10.06 -24.98
N PRO A 158 -11.18 -10.64 -26.21
CA PRO A 158 -12.00 -10.22 -27.34
C PRO A 158 -13.48 -10.37 -26.98
N ALA A 159 -14.30 -9.43 -27.43
CA ALA A 159 -15.75 -9.41 -27.14
C ALA A 159 -16.49 -10.71 -27.53
N SER A 160 -15.94 -11.49 -28.45
CA SER A 160 -16.44 -12.82 -28.85
C SER A 160 -16.19 -13.95 -27.85
N ALA A 161 -15.23 -13.74 -26.89
CA ALA A 161 -14.96 -14.68 -25.79
C ALA A 161 -15.65 -14.27 -24.49
N ALA A 162 -16.27 -13.10 -24.45
CA ALA A 162 -17.03 -12.61 -23.32
C ALA A 162 -18.41 -13.30 -23.28
N SER A 163 -18.48 -14.45 -22.65
CA SER A 163 -19.68 -14.78 -21.89
C SER A 163 -19.93 -13.61 -20.96
N ALA A 164 -21.14 -13.06 -20.95
CA ALA A 164 -21.53 -11.73 -20.45
C ALA A 164 -21.28 -11.44 -18.94
N THR A 165 -20.36 -12.12 -18.26
CA THR A 165 -20.11 -12.04 -16.79
C THR A 165 -18.67 -12.22 -16.33
N SER A 166 -17.67 -12.32 -17.22
CA SER A 166 -16.28 -12.48 -16.79
C SER A 166 -15.67 -11.11 -16.48
N ALA A 167 -15.97 -10.56 -15.28
CA ALA A 167 -15.20 -9.44 -14.74
C ALA A 167 -13.73 -9.86 -14.62
N VAL A 168 -12.80 -8.98 -15.02
CA VAL A 168 -11.36 -9.20 -14.84
C VAL A 168 -11.08 -9.46 -13.38
N GLU A 169 -10.60 -10.66 -13.06
CA GLU A 169 -10.29 -11.06 -11.69
C GLU A 169 -9.09 -10.27 -11.17
N VAL A 170 -9.21 -9.85 -9.92
CA VAL A 170 -8.17 -9.10 -9.19
C VAL A 170 -7.97 -9.78 -7.84
N VAL A 171 -6.74 -9.83 -7.39
CA VAL A 171 -6.37 -10.26 -6.04
C VAL A 171 -5.76 -9.08 -5.29
N ALA A 172 -5.92 -9.05 -3.95
CA ALA A 172 -5.42 -7.96 -3.11
C ALA A 172 -4.59 -8.47 -1.94
N TRP A 173 -3.58 -7.69 -1.54
CA TRP A 173 -2.84 -7.89 -0.31
C TRP A 173 -2.87 -6.62 0.54
N LEU A 174 -3.10 -6.79 1.84
CA LEU A 174 -3.13 -5.73 2.84
C LEU A 174 -1.82 -5.76 3.63
N GLY A 175 -1.09 -4.64 3.65
CA GLY A 175 0.15 -4.52 4.40
C GLY A 175 -0.03 -4.03 5.83
N PRO A 176 1.10 -3.79 6.55
CA PRO A 176 1.07 -3.31 7.93
C PRO A 176 0.46 -1.91 8.02
N CYS A 177 -0.35 -1.69 9.05
CA CYS A 177 -0.95 -0.40 9.38
C CYS A 177 -1.18 -0.30 10.90
N ILE A 178 -1.69 0.82 11.38
CA ILE A 178 -2.10 0.92 12.78
C ILE A 178 -3.23 -0.07 13.08
N GLY A 179 -3.04 -0.87 14.11
CA GLY A 179 -3.98 -1.95 14.48
C GLY A 179 -5.24 -1.44 15.18
N PRO A 180 -6.27 -2.31 15.26
CA PRO A 180 -7.57 -1.95 15.82
C PRO A 180 -7.53 -1.56 17.31
N ASP A 181 -6.55 -2.04 18.06
CA ASP A 181 -6.40 -1.72 19.49
C ASP A 181 -5.68 -0.37 19.72
N ALA A 182 -5.09 0.22 18.67
CA ALA A 182 -4.31 1.45 18.76
C ALA A 182 -4.91 2.62 17.96
N PHE A 183 -5.81 2.33 17.00
CA PHE A 183 -6.34 3.38 16.14
C PHE A 183 -7.58 4.04 16.75
N GLU A 184 -7.36 4.86 17.80
CA GLU A 184 -8.43 5.69 18.36
C GLU A 184 -8.76 6.86 17.44
N ILE A 185 -10.07 7.07 17.21
CA ILE A 185 -10.64 8.08 16.29
C ILE A 185 -11.83 8.79 16.93
N GLY A 186 -12.22 9.91 16.35
CA GLY A 186 -13.44 10.63 16.70
C GLY A 186 -14.68 10.09 15.99
N PRO A 187 -15.89 10.56 16.40
CA PRO A 187 -17.16 10.11 15.81
C PRO A 187 -17.28 10.49 14.32
N GLU A 188 -16.61 11.56 13.88
CA GLU A 188 -16.60 12.01 12.49
C GLU A 188 -15.97 10.99 11.54
N VAL A 189 -14.94 10.26 11.99
CA VAL A 189 -14.30 9.21 11.19
C VAL A 189 -15.26 8.03 11.04
N ARG A 190 -15.90 7.60 12.12
CA ARG A 190 -16.90 6.54 12.08
C ARG A 190 -18.07 6.92 11.15
N ALA A 191 -18.58 8.14 11.28
CA ALA A 191 -19.68 8.64 10.45
C ALA A 191 -19.33 8.61 8.96
N ALA A 192 -18.10 8.98 8.57
CA ALA A 192 -17.64 8.95 7.18
C ALA A 192 -17.73 7.54 6.55
N PHE A 193 -17.59 6.48 7.34
CA PHE A 193 -17.73 5.10 6.83
C PHE A 193 -19.17 4.61 6.89
N THR A 194 -19.90 4.90 7.97
CA THR A 194 -21.23 4.31 8.22
C THR A 194 -22.37 5.04 7.48
N ALA A 195 -22.17 6.28 7.05
CA ALA A 195 -23.17 7.04 6.31
C ALA A 195 -23.55 6.37 4.97
N ALA A 196 -22.58 5.86 4.23
CA ALA A 196 -22.83 5.20 2.95
C ALA A 196 -22.93 3.66 3.07
N ARG A 197 -22.36 3.11 4.13
CA ARG A 197 -22.26 1.65 4.36
C ARG A 197 -22.51 1.32 5.84
N PRO A 198 -23.78 1.15 6.26
CA PRO A 198 -24.12 0.87 7.66
C PRO A 198 -23.42 -0.34 8.26
N GLU A 199 -23.11 -1.35 7.44
CA GLU A 199 -22.39 -2.57 7.84
C GLU A 199 -20.95 -2.27 8.32
N ALA A 200 -20.36 -1.13 7.93
CA ALA A 200 -19.05 -0.70 8.43
C ALA A 200 -19.05 -0.46 9.95
N ALA A 201 -20.23 -0.30 10.58
CA ALA A 201 -20.33 -0.12 12.03
C ALA A 201 -19.68 -1.24 12.83
N ALA A 202 -19.65 -2.47 12.31
CA ALA A 202 -19.00 -3.63 12.92
C ALA A 202 -17.47 -3.49 13.03
N CYS A 203 -16.86 -2.56 12.28
CA CYS A 203 -15.42 -2.31 12.31
C CYS A 203 -15.00 -1.27 13.36
N PHE A 204 -15.91 -0.85 14.24
CA PHE A 204 -15.65 0.18 15.24
C PHE A 204 -16.06 -0.30 16.63
N THR A 205 -15.13 -0.18 17.58
CA THR A 205 -15.37 -0.50 19.00
C THR A 205 -15.49 0.81 19.79
N PRO A 206 -16.56 1.00 20.59
CA PRO A 206 -16.74 2.23 21.35
C PRO A 206 -15.69 2.38 22.46
N ARG A 207 -15.32 3.63 22.76
CA ARG A 207 -14.42 4.02 23.83
C ARG A 207 -15.05 5.12 24.67
N PRO A 208 -14.58 5.34 25.92
CA PRO A 208 -15.02 6.47 26.73
C PRO A 208 -14.84 7.82 26.01
N GLY A 209 -15.67 8.80 26.36
CA GLY A 209 -15.57 10.15 25.80
C GLY A 209 -16.05 10.27 24.35
N GLY A 210 -16.89 9.36 23.86
CA GLY A 210 -17.42 9.41 22.50
C GLY A 210 -16.40 9.03 21.42
N LYS A 211 -15.28 8.47 21.82
CA LYS A 211 -14.23 7.96 20.92
C LYS A 211 -14.53 6.54 20.45
N TRP A 212 -13.79 6.09 19.44
CA TRP A 212 -13.90 4.77 18.86
C TRP A 212 -12.51 4.21 18.53
N LEU A 213 -12.37 2.91 18.60
CA LEU A 213 -11.26 2.20 17.93
C LEU A 213 -11.73 1.75 16.55
N ALA A 214 -10.92 1.99 15.53
CA ALA A 214 -11.24 1.63 14.15
C ALA A 214 -10.36 0.51 13.63
N HIS A 215 -10.94 -0.43 12.90
CA HIS A 215 -10.27 -1.58 12.32
C HIS A 215 -10.08 -1.37 10.80
N LEU A 216 -8.98 -0.69 10.39
CA LEU A 216 -8.71 -0.37 8.98
C LEU A 216 -8.68 -1.60 8.07
N PRO A 217 -7.98 -2.71 8.42
CA PRO A 217 -8.00 -3.91 7.59
C PRO A 217 -9.40 -4.49 7.39
N ALA A 218 -10.27 -4.49 8.41
CA ALA A 218 -11.64 -4.99 8.27
C ALA A 218 -12.49 -4.09 7.35
N LEU A 219 -12.36 -2.76 7.47
CA LEU A 219 -13.00 -1.80 6.57
C LEU A 219 -12.54 -2.02 5.11
N ALA A 220 -11.25 -2.21 4.89
CA ALA A 220 -10.72 -2.50 3.55
C ALA A 220 -11.24 -3.84 3.00
N ARG A 221 -11.30 -4.90 3.83
CA ARG A 221 -11.84 -6.20 3.44
C ARG A 221 -13.31 -6.13 3.07
N GLN A 222 -14.13 -5.37 3.78
CA GLN A 222 -15.54 -5.15 3.41
C GLN A 222 -15.65 -4.51 2.02
N ARG A 223 -14.82 -3.51 1.70
CA ARG A 223 -14.82 -2.85 0.40
C ARG A 223 -14.34 -3.78 -0.73
N LEU A 224 -13.27 -4.52 -0.49
CA LEU A 224 -12.76 -5.51 -1.45
C LEU A 224 -13.78 -6.63 -1.70
N ALA A 225 -14.42 -7.14 -0.65
CA ALA A 225 -15.46 -8.17 -0.76
C ALA A 225 -16.67 -7.68 -1.57
N ALA A 226 -17.08 -6.42 -1.40
CA ALA A 226 -18.14 -5.81 -2.20
C ALA A 226 -17.78 -5.70 -3.70
N LEU A 227 -16.49 -5.70 -4.05
CA LEU A 227 -15.98 -5.73 -5.42
C LEU A 227 -15.71 -7.14 -5.95
N GLY A 228 -15.94 -8.18 -5.13
CA GLY A 228 -15.60 -9.56 -5.44
C GLY A 228 -14.10 -9.83 -5.45
N ILE A 229 -13.30 -9.04 -4.73
CA ILE A 229 -11.85 -9.16 -4.69
C ILE A 229 -11.42 -9.87 -3.39
N PRO A 230 -10.84 -11.06 -3.47
CA PRO A 230 -10.27 -11.73 -2.31
C PRO A 230 -9.01 -11.01 -1.82
N ALA A 231 -8.81 -10.99 -0.49
CA ALA A 231 -7.74 -10.25 0.16
C ALA A 231 -6.96 -11.11 1.15
N TRP A 232 -5.63 -11.00 1.08
CA TRP A 232 -4.65 -11.65 1.94
C TRP A 232 -3.90 -10.65 2.82
N GLY A 233 -2.97 -11.14 3.63
CA GLY A 233 -2.12 -10.31 4.50
C GLY A 233 -2.84 -9.85 5.75
N ASN A 234 -2.64 -8.62 6.13
CA ASN A 234 -3.04 -8.04 7.41
C ASN A 234 -4.49 -8.36 7.80
N ASP A 235 -4.63 -9.13 8.86
CA ASP A 235 -5.91 -9.56 9.44
C ASP A 235 -6.35 -8.71 10.65
N GLY A 236 -5.53 -7.71 11.02
CA GLY A 236 -5.72 -6.85 12.18
C GLY A 236 -5.01 -7.36 13.44
N SER A 237 -4.32 -8.49 13.39
CA SER A 237 -3.54 -9.01 14.52
C SER A 237 -2.37 -8.08 14.88
N PRO A 238 -1.87 -8.14 16.13
CA PRO A 238 -0.81 -7.23 16.61
C PRO A 238 0.50 -7.29 15.84
N VAL A 239 0.80 -8.40 15.13
CA VAL A 239 2.03 -8.53 14.32
C VAL A 239 2.07 -7.54 13.14
N TRP A 240 0.92 -7.07 12.68
CA TRP A 240 0.78 -6.10 11.60
C TRP A 240 0.69 -4.65 12.09
N CYS A 241 0.58 -4.45 13.41
CA CYS A 241 0.32 -3.12 13.96
C CYS A 241 1.58 -2.27 14.00
N THR A 242 1.61 -1.19 13.21
CA THR A 242 2.73 -0.25 13.15
C THR A 242 2.99 0.45 14.47
N PHE A 243 1.95 0.70 15.28
CA PHE A 243 2.07 1.32 16.60
C PHE A 243 2.68 0.37 17.63
N SER A 244 2.29 -0.91 17.61
CA SER A 244 2.70 -1.91 18.61
C SER A 244 4.05 -2.57 18.29
N GLN A 245 4.57 -2.39 17.06
CA GLN A 245 5.82 -2.98 16.58
C GLN A 245 6.84 -1.89 16.19
N PRO A 246 7.25 -1.00 17.12
CA PRO A 246 8.08 0.18 16.79
C PRO A 246 9.51 -0.18 16.35
N GLN A 247 9.97 -1.41 16.63
CA GLN A 247 11.25 -1.93 16.13
C GLN A 247 11.21 -2.27 14.63
N LEU A 248 10.02 -2.66 14.11
CA LEU A 248 9.84 -3.04 12.71
C LEU A 248 9.28 -1.89 11.85
N PHE A 249 8.39 -1.08 12.41
CA PHE A 249 7.62 -0.12 11.63
C PHE A 249 7.76 1.32 12.12
N HIS A 250 7.68 2.25 11.20
CA HIS A 250 7.42 3.65 11.50
C HIS A 250 5.93 3.83 11.84
N SER A 251 5.64 4.63 12.86
CA SER A 251 4.28 4.99 13.24
C SER A 251 4.18 6.49 13.54
N TYR A 252 3.35 7.19 12.79
CA TYR A 252 3.05 8.61 13.01
C TYR A 252 2.29 8.84 14.33
N ARG A 253 1.39 7.91 14.69
CA ARG A 253 0.64 7.94 15.94
C ARG A 253 1.57 7.83 17.16
N ALA A 254 2.60 6.99 17.07
CA ALA A 254 3.60 6.83 18.14
C ALA A 254 4.56 8.03 18.20
N ARG A 255 4.97 8.54 17.04
CA ARG A 255 5.91 9.66 16.91
C ARG A 255 5.58 10.47 15.66
N PRO A 256 5.03 11.70 15.79
CA PRO A 256 4.65 12.53 14.64
C PRO A 256 5.82 12.85 13.69
N VAL A 257 7.04 12.98 14.21
CA VAL A 257 8.26 13.07 13.40
C VAL A 257 8.87 11.66 13.30
N THR A 258 8.69 11.03 12.15
CA THR A 258 9.15 9.66 11.88
C THR A 258 9.30 9.43 10.38
N GLY A 259 10.02 8.36 10.00
CA GLY A 259 10.13 7.93 8.61
C GLY A 259 8.84 7.34 8.04
N ARG A 260 8.96 6.86 6.78
CA ARG A 260 7.89 6.12 6.09
C ARG A 260 8.45 4.82 5.51
N MET A 261 7.71 3.73 5.69
CA MET A 261 7.89 2.50 4.95
C MET A 261 7.28 2.67 3.55
N ALA A 262 7.65 1.80 2.61
CA ALA A 262 7.01 1.69 1.31
C ALA A 262 6.42 0.30 1.09
N ALA A 263 5.23 0.25 0.51
CA ALA A 263 4.70 -0.95 -0.13
C ALA A 263 4.78 -0.78 -1.65
N CYS A 264 5.43 -1.73 -2.30
CA CYS A 264 5.74 -1.71 -3.72
C CYS A 264 5.19 -2.95 -4.41
N ILE A 265 4.67 -2.77 -5.63
CA ILE A 265 4.26 -3.87 -6.51
C ILE A 265 4.65 -3.55 -7.95
N TRP A 266 5.16 -4.56 -8.69
CA TRP A 266 5.61 -4.38 -10.06
C TRP A 266 5.50 -5.65 -10.89
N LEU A 267 5.53 -5.46 -12.21
CA LEU A 267 5.67 -6.53 -13.18
C LEU A 267 7.16 -6.76 -13.45
N GLN A 268 7.63 -8.01 -13.33
CA GLN A 268 9.02 -8.35 -13.60
C GLN A 268 9.28 -8.32 -15.10
N ALA A 269 10.35 -7.66 -15.53
CA ALA A 269 10.78 -7.67 -16.93
C ALA A 269 11.16 -9.10 -17.37
N GLY A 270 10.75 -9.49 -18.58
CA GLY A 270 11.13 -10.77 -19.18
C GLY A 270 10.24 -11.97 -18.80
N HIS A 271 9.08 -11.76 -18.18
CA HIS A 271 8.01 -12.77 -18.17
C HIS A 271 7.05 -12.48 -19.34
N PRO A 272 6.86 -13.45 -20.25
CA PRO A 272 5.92 -13.36 -21.35
C PRO A 272 4.48 -13.34 -20.86
#